data_1bf197b066e2d1902c5d98a1e224ad45
#
_entry.id   1bf197b066e2d1902c5d98a1e224ad45
#
_cell.length_a   1.000
_cell.length_b   1.000
_cell.length_c   1.000
_cell.angle_alpha   90.00
_cell.angle_beta   90.00
_cell.angle_gamma   90.00
#
_symmetry.space_group_name_H-M   'P 1'
#
loop_
_entity.id
_entity.type
_entity.pdbx_description
1 polymer ?
#
loop_
_entity_poly.entity_id
_entity_poly.type
_entity_poly.pdbx_seq_one_letter_code
_entity_poly.pdbx_strand_id
1 'polypeptide(L)'
;MLTIVQAETPEQIGQVRELISEYRAYLRAEVDNEMEESEVPTVAALEQELEELPGIYVPPRGCLLLAFVDGDAAGCIALLPYRPDAGEVKRLWVRPRARGRKAGRLLADTLIAQARAAGYRQLLLSTSIKMTDAQRLYRSLGFQTIEPYFDGPPAFMAQEVFMRLDL
;
A
#
# COMPACT_ATOMS: atom_id res chain seq x y z
N MET A 1 2.77 4.73 22.17
CA MET A 1 2.11 5.82 21.42
C MET A 1 2.18 5.48 19.92
N LEU A 2 1.12 5.72 19.19
CA LEU A 2 1.04 5.49 17.75
C LEU A 2 1.01 6.84 17.02
N THR A 3 1.95 7.08 16.10
CA THR A 3 2.04 8.31 15.30
C THR A 3 2.22 7.99 13.82
N ILE A 4 1.67 8.85 12.95
CA ILE A 4 1.83 8.77 11.51
C ILE A 4 2.50 10.04 11.02
N VAL A 5 3.49 9.90 10.15
CA VAL A 5 4.18 11.01 9.51
C VAL A 5 4.26 10.80 7.99
N GLN A 6 4.33 11.89 7.22
CA GLN A 6 4.83 11.84 5.86
C GLN A 6 6.34 11.56 5.91
N ALA A 7 6.81 10.54 5.20
CA ALA A 7 8.24 10.24 5.14
C ALA A 7 8.94 11.24 4.21
N GLU A 8 9.82 12.07 4.76
CA GLU A 8 10.51 13.14 4.04
C GLU A 8 12.02 13.10 4.25
N THR A 9 12.46 12.72 5.45
CA THR A 9 13.89 12.68 5.74
C THR A 9 14.56 11.42 5.15
N PRO A 10 15.86 11.46 4.84
CA PRO A 10 16.60 10.27 4.40
C PRO A 10 16.46 9.07 5.34
N GLU A 11 16.41 9.30 6.64
CA GLU A 11 16.18 8.27 7.64
C GLU A 11 14.79 7.64 7.50
N GLN A 12 13.75 8.46 7.42
CA GLN A 12 12.36 7.99 7.24
C GLN A 12 12.17 7.25 5.92
N ILE A 13 12.76 7.72 4.84
CA ILE A 13 12.76 7.05 3.54
C ILE A 13 13.47 5.69 3.64
N GLY A 14 14.59 5.62 4.36
CA GLY A 14 15.30 4.36 4.65
C GLY A 14 14.42 3.36 5.42
N GLN A 15 13.68 3.83 6.42
CA GLN A 15 12.75 3.02 7.19
C GLN A 15 11.58 2.51 6.34
N VAL A 16 11.03 3.34 5.45
CA VAL A 16 9.99 2.90 4.49
C VAL A 16 10.55 1.87 3.52
N ARG A 17 11.76 2.07 2.99
CA ARG A 17 12.43 1.10 2.11
C ARG A 17 12.59 -0.26 2.79
N GLU A 18 12.98 -0.28 4.04
CA GLU A 18 13.07 -1.51 4.85
C GLU A 18 11.70 -2.20 4.99
N LEU A 19 10.65 -1.45 5.35
CA LEU A 19 9.28 -1.96 5.49
C LEU A 19 8.73 -2.54 4.18
N ILE A 20 8.96 -1.88 3.05
CA ILE A 20 8.54 -2.38 1.73
C ILE A 20 9.32 -3.64 1.37
N SER A 21 10.61 -3.71 1.70
CA SER A 21 11.43 -4.91 1.48
C SER A 21 10.94 -6.10 2.32
N GLU A 22 10.54 -5.87 3.57
CA GLU A 22 9.90 -6.87 4.42
C GLU A 22 8.56 -7.35 3.82
N TYR A 23 7.76 -6.42 3.32
CA TYR A 23 6.50 -6.74 2.64
C TYR A 23 6.72 -7.61 1.40
N ARG A 24 7.69 -7.26 0.57
CA ARG A 24 8.08 -8.07 -0.59
C ARG A 24 8.48 -9.49 -0.19
N ALA A 25 9.32 -9.63 0.82
CA ALA A 25 9.74 -10.94 1.32
C ALA A 25 8.54 -11.78 1.80
N TYR A 26 7.59 -11.14 2.50
CA TYR A 26 6.35 -11.78 2.92
C TYR A 26 5.50 -12.23 1.73
N LEU A 27 5.31 -11.37 0.72
CA LEU A 27 4.55 -11.73 -0.48
C LEU A 27 5.15 -12.95 -1.18
N ARG A 28 6.47 -13.01 -1.34
CA ARG A 28 7.16 -14.15 -1.97
C ARG A 28 7.01 -15.45 -1.16
N ALA A 29 7.08 -15.37 0.15
CA ALA A 29 7.04 -16.55 1.01
C ALA A 29 5.63 -17.10 1.21
N GLU A 30 4.63 -16.23 1.41
CA GLU A 30 3.32 -16.58 1.92
C GLU A 30 2.18 -16.39 0.91
N VAL A 31 2.37 -15.55 -0.09
CA VAL A 31 1.29 -15.14 -1.03
C VAL A 31 1.57 -15.67 -2.44
N ASP A 32 2.71 -15.32 -3.00
CA ASP A 32 3.07 -15.61 -4.40
C ASP A 32 3.99 -16.84 -4.53
N ASN A 33 4.07 -17.67 -3.50
CA ASN A 33 4.99 -18.79 -3.42
C ASN A 33 4.76 -19.90 -4.48
N GLU A 34 3.58 -19.92 -5.09
CA GLU A 34 3.22 -20.87 -6.17
C GLU A 34 3.37 -20.27 -7.57
N MET A 35 3.73 -18.97 -7.66
CA MET A 35 3.86 -18.26 -8.93
C MET A 35 5.33 -18.15 -9.34
N GLU A 36 5.59 -18.29 -10.64
CA GLU A 36 6.90 -17.94 -11.20
C GLU A 36 7.14 -16.43 -11.08
N GLU A 37 8.39 -16.02 -10.86
CA GLU A 37 8.74 -14.61 -10.68
C GLU A 37 8.33 -13.75 -11.89
N SER A 38 8.37 -14.32 -13.10
CA SER A 38 7.93 -13.68 -14.34
C SER A 38 6.43 -13.44 -14.42
N GLU A 39 5.63 -14.17 -13.63
CA GLU A 39 4.17 -14.03 -13.59
C GLU A 39 3.71 -12.96 -12.59
N VAL A 40 4.63 -12.44 -11.77
CA VAL A 40 4.37 -11.38 -10.79
C VAL A 40 4.88 -10.05 -11.34
N PRO A 41 4.01 -9.19 -11.91
CA PRO A 41 4.45 -7.99 -12.65
C PRO A 41 5.18 -6.96 -11.80
N THR A 42 5.18 -7.13 -10.49
CA THR A 42 5.60 -6.10 -9.54
C THR A 42 7.06 -6.23 -9.08
N VAL A 43 7.77 -7.33 -9.37
CA VAL A 43 9.08 -7.57 -8.76
C VAL A 43 10.14 -6.60 -9.28
N ALA A 44 10.34 -6.52 -10.60
CA ALA A 44 11.33 -5.60 -11.19
C ALA A 44 10.94 -4.12 -10.99
N ALA A 45 9.64 -3.81 -11.15
CA ALA A 45 9.11 -2.47 -10.92
C ALA A 45 9.28 -2.03 -9.46
N LEU A 46 9.15 -2.95 -8.51
CA LEU A 46 9.32 -2.67 -7.10
C LEU A 46 10.79 -2.40 -6.73
N GLU A 47 11.75 -3.08 -7.34
CA GLU A 47 13.16 -2.80 -7.13
C GLU A 47 13.53 -1.38 -7.54
N GLN A 48 13.10 -0.96 -8.73
CA GLN A 48 13.28 0.41 -9.20
C GLN A 48 12.58 1.43 -8.29
N GLU A 49 11.34 1.16 -7.87
CA GLU A 49 10.60 2.02 -6.94
C GLU A 49 11.35 2.23 -5.63
N LEU A 50 11.93 1.16 -5.06
CA LEU A 50 12.69 1.23 -3.82
C LEU A 50 13.94 2.11 -3.94
N GLU A 51 14.60 2.09 -5.09
CA GLU A 51 15.75 2.95 -5.38
C GLU A 51 15.35 4.41 -5.53
N GLU A 52 14.19 4.68 -6.11
CA GLU A 52 13.71 6.02 -6.45
C GLU A 52 12.88 6.70 -5.34
N LEU A 53 12.61 6.02 -4.21
CA LEU A 53 11.78 6.59 -3.14
C LEU A 53 12.30 7.97 -2.69
N PRO A 54 11.41 8.96 -2.44
CA PRO A 54 9.94 8.89 -2.45
C PRO A 54 9.27 8.90 -3.84
N GLY A 55 10.00 9.20 -4.93
CA GLY A 55 9.50 9.18 -6.30
C GLY A 55 8.18 9.94 -6.48
N ILE A 56 7.16 9.24 -6.96
CA ILE A 56 5.81 9.80 -7.18
C ILE A 56 4.95 9.89 -5.91
N TYR A 57 5.42 9.34 -4.80
CA TYR A 57 4.67 9.32 -3.52
C TYR A 57 4.88 10.61 -2.72
N VAL A 58 4.70 11.75 -3.37
CA VAL A 58 4.91 13.08 -2.77
C VAL A 58 3.66 13.95 -2.85
N PRO A 59 3.41 14.80 -1.82
CA PRO A 59 2.34 15.78 -1.88
C PRO A 59 2.50 16.76 -3.06
N PRO A 60 1.37 17.32 -3.57
CA PRO A 60 0.01 17.19 -3.04
C PRO A 60 -0.77 16.00 -3.56
N ARG A 61 -0.29 15.33 -4.62
CA ARG A 61 -1.04 14.27 -5.32
C ARG A 61 -0.74 12.86 -4.82
N GLY A 62 0.41 12.66 -4.20
CA GLY A 62 0.80 11.41 -3.58
C GLY A 62 1.15 11.57 -2.11
N CYS A 63 1.41 10.48 -1.43
CA CYS A 63 2.00 10.47 -0.09
C CYS A 63 2.71 9.16 0.20
N LEU A 64 3.66 9.22 1.12
CA LEU A 64 4.38 8.07 1.65
C LEU A 64 4.32 8.17 3.17
N LEU A 65 3.42 7.41 3.78
CA LEU A 65 3.17 7.50 5.21
C LEU A 65 3.92 6.41 5.97
N LEU A 66 4.51 6.82 7.09
CA LEU A 66 5.25 5.97 8.00
C LEU A 66 4.59 6.01 9.38
N ALA A 67 4.30 4.84 9.92
CA ALA A 67 3.75 4.66 11.26
C ALA A 67 4.86 4.33 12.25
N PHE A 68 4.85 4.99 13.39
CA PHE A 68 5.67 4.65 14.55
C PHE A 68 4.79 4.14 15.68
N VAL A 69 5.24 3.06 16.32
CA VAL A 69 4.63 2.52 17.54
C VAL A 69 5.69 2.53 18.63
N ASP A 70 5.46 3.31 19.67
CA ASP A 70 6.39 3.50 20.80
C ASP A 70 7.81 3.93 20.37
N GLY A 71 7.89 4.71 19.28
CA GLY A 71 9.15 5.22 18.71
C GLY A 71 9.78 4.35 17.62
N ASP A 72 9.31 3.12 17.44
CA ASP A 72 9.82 2.20 16.41
C ASP A 72 9.00 2.29 15.12
N ALA A 73 9.67 2.30 13.97
CA ALA A 73 9.00 2.16 12.68
C ALA A 73 8.22 0.85 12.62
N ALA A 74 6.94 0.93 12.33
CA ALA A 74 6.00 -0.18 12.51
C ALA A 74 5.21 -0.55 11.26
N GLY A 75 5.05 0.39 10.32
CA GLY A 75 4.32 0.15 9.10
C GLY A 75 4.33 1.34 8.16
N CYS A 76 3.89 1.12 6.93
CA CYS A 76 3.81 2.15 5.90
C CYS A 76 2.58 1.96 5.00
N ILE A 77 2.25 3.00 4.26
CA ILE A 77 1.28 3.00 3.17
C ILE A 77 1.64 4.09 2.18
N ALA A 78 1.33 3.91 0.91
CA ALA A 78 1.61 4.88 -0.13
C ALA A 78 0.38 5.19 -0.99
N LEU A 79 0.30 6.42 -1.46
CA LEU A 79 -0.69 6.92 -2.41
C LEU A 79 0.02 7.44 -3.65
N LEU A 80 -0.38 6.96 -4.81
CA LEU A 80 0.09 7.50 -6.09
C LEU A 80 -1.07 8.07 -6.92
N PRO A 81 -0.81 9.09 -7.76
CA PRO A 81 -1.78 9.54 -8.74
C PRO A 81 -1.94 8.47 -9.84
N TYR A 82 -3.15 7.92 -9.99
CA TYR A 82 -3.45 6.92 -11.01
C TYR A 82 -4.14 7.52 -12.23
N ARG A 83 -5.16 8.36 -11.99
CA ARG A 83 -5.87 9.17 -12.96
C ARG A 83 -6.13 10.55 -12.38
N PRO A 84 -6.57 11.55 -13.18
CA PRO A 84 -6.84 12.90 -12.65
C PRO A 84 -7.80 12.92 -11.45
N ASP A 85 -8.79 12.01 -11.43
CA ASP A 85 -9.82 11.91 -10.40
C ASP A 85 -9.63 10.71 -9.44
N ALA A 86 -8.61 9.87 -9.65
CA ALA A 86 -8.39 8.66 -8.87
C ALA A 86 -6.95 8.52 -8.38
N GLY A 87 -6.79 8.28 -7.08
CA GLY A 87 -5.54 7.83 -6.49
C GLY A 87 -5.50 6.30 -6.34
N GLU A 88 -4.30 5.73 -6.32
CA GLU A 88 -4.11 4.31 -6.05
C GLU A 88 -3.40 4.11 -4.71
N VAL A 89 -3.96 3.24 -3.88
CA VAL A 89 -3.37 2.85 -2.59
C VAL A 89 -2.42 1.70 -2.80
N LYS A 90 -1.20 1.84 -2.29
CA LYS A 90 -0.15 0.82 -2.41
C LYS A 90 0.64 0.66 -1.11
N ARG A 91 1.33 -0.46 -1.00
CA ARG A 91 2.38 -0.70 -0.01
C ARG A 91 1.90 -0.63 1.44
N LEU A 92 0.65 -1.02 1.71
CA LEU A 92 0.20 -1.19 3.08
C LEU A 92 0.91 -2.39 3.70
N TRP A 93 1.77 -2.10 4.65
CA TRP A 93 2.44 -3.11 5.45
C TRP A 93 2.52 -2.69 6.90
N VAL A 94 2.22 -3.61 7.80
CA VAL A 94 2.42 -3.43 9.24
C VAL A 94 3.19 -4.64 9.75
N ARG A 95 4.31 -4.38 10.39
CA ARG A 95 5.15 -5.42 10.99
C ARG A 95 4.33 -6.32 11.91
N PRO A 96 4.50 -7.64 11.89
CA PRO A 96 3.70 -8.57 12.70
C PRO A 96 3.63 -8.19 14.18
N ARG A 97 4.75 -7.75 14.76
CA ARG A 97 4.83 -7.31 16.17
C ARG A 97 3.97 -6.08 16.51
N ALA A 98 3.59 -5.30 15.51
CA ALA A 98 2.78 -4.09 15.66
C ALA A 98 1.30 -4.28 15.25
N ARG A 99 0.94 -5.46 14.77
CA ARG A 99 -0.45 -5.78 14.41
C ARG A 99 -1.34 -5.76 15.65
N GLY A 100 -2.63 -5.50 15.47
CA GLY A 100 -3.56 -5.34 16.59
C GLY A 100 -3.51 -3.99 17.30
N ARG A 101 -2.50 -3.15 17.01
CA ARG A 101 -2.32 -1.81 17.60
C ARG A 101 -2.93 -0.68 16.78
N LYS A 102 -3.81 -1.02 15.83
CA LYS A 102 -4.53 -0.09 14.94
C LYS A 102 -3.66 0.70 13.95
N ALA A 103 -2.37 0.37 13.81
CA ALA A 103 -1.46 1.09 12.91
C ALA A 103 -1.94 1.07 11.45
N GLY A 104 -2.37 -0.08 10.94
CA GLY A 104 -2.90 -0.19 9.57
C GLY A 104 -4.16 0.64 9.36
N ARG A 105 -5.05 0.69 10.35
CA ARG A 105 -6.25 1.51 10.30
C ARG A 105 -5.90 3.00 10.26
N LEU A 106 -5.02 3.46 11.13
CA LEU A 106 -4.64 4.88 11.19
C LEU A 106 -3.87 5.31 9.93
N LEU A 107 -3.00 4.45 9.39
CA LEU A 107 -2.33 4.70 8.10
C LEU A 107 -3.36 4.91 6.98
N ALA A 108 -4.34 4.02 6.86
CA ALA A 108 -5.37 4.10 5.84
C ALA A 108 -6.30 5.32 6.03
N ASP A 109 -6.73 5.60 7.24
CA ASP A 109 -7.56 6.78 7.56
C ASP A 109 -6.81 8.08 7.20
N THR A 110 -5.51 8.17 7.53
CA THR A 110 -4.67 9.33 7.19
C THR A 110 -4.51 9.48 5.68
N LEU A 111 -4.25 8.38 4.96
CA LEU A 111 -4.16 8.40 3.49
C LEU A 111 -5.47 8.85 2.85
N ILE A 112 -6.62 8.35 3.32
CA ILE A 112 -7.95 8.75 2.82
C ILE A 112 -8.17 10.25 3.01
N ALA A 113 -7.80 10.79 4.17
CA ALA A 113 -7.90 12.23 4.43
C ALA A 113 -7.01 13.05 3.47
N GLN A 114 -5.79 12.60 3.21
CA GLN A 114 -4.90 13.25 2.24
C GLN A 114 -5.42 13.15 0.80
N ALA A 115 -5.99 12.01 0.42
CA ALA A 115 -6.60 11.83 -0.89
C ALA A 115 -7.78 12.80 -1.12
N ARG A 116 -8.62 12.99 -0.11
CA ARG A 116 -9.70 14.00 -0.16
C ARG A 116 -9.14 15.42 -0.31
N ALA A 117 -8.13 15.76 0.46
CA ALA A 117 -7.47 17.07 0.38
C ALA A 117 -6.79 17.29 -0.97
N ALA A 118 -6.27 16.27 -1.60
CA ALA A 118 -5.71 16.30 -2.95
C ALA A 118 -6.75 16.43 -4.07
N GLY A 119 -8.05 16.33 -3.74
CA GLY A 119 -9.14 16.48 -4.70
C GLY A 119 -9.49 15.21 -5.47
N TYR A 120 -9.04 14.04 -5.03
CA TYR A 120 -9.47 12.79 -5.61
C TYR A 120 -10.95 12.51 -5.32
N ARG A 121 -11.63 11.93 -6.29
CA ARG A 121 -13.03 11.50 -6.17
C ARG A 121 -13.14 10.04 -5.76
N GLN A 122 -12.09 9.26 -5.99
CA GLN A 122 -12.05 7.84 -5.66
C GLN A 122 -10.63 7.37 -5.38
N LEU A 123 -10.55 6.30 -4.60
CA LEU A 123 -9.33 5.51 -4.40
C LEU A 123 -9.52 4.12 -4.98
N LEU A 124 -8.48 3.62 -5.63
CA LEU A 124 -8.39 2.29 -6.20
C LEU A 124 -7.29 1.50 -5.49
N LEU A 125 -7.46 0.21 -5.40
CA LEU A 125 -6.39 -0.71 -4.98
C LEU A 125 -6.61 -2.10 -5.55
N SER A 126 -5.53 -2.87 -5.62
CA SER A 126 -5.58 -4.31 -5.76
C SER A 126 -4.81 -4.99 -4.63
N THR A 127 -5.25 -6.15 -4.24
CA THR A 127 -4.61 -6.97 -3.21
C THR A 127 -4.84 -8.45 -3.49
N SER A 128 -3.94 -9.31 -3.02
CA SER A 128 -4.13 -10.75 -3.21
C SER A 128 -5.37 -11.27 -2.48
N ILE A 129 -6.02 -12.28 -3.07
CA ILE A 129 -7.12 -13.02 -2.43
C ILE A 129 -6.69 -13.66 -1.09
N LYS A 130 -5.41 -13.93 -0.91
CA LYS A 130 -4.82 -14.47 0.33
C LYS A 130 -4.64 -13.42 1.42
N MET A 131 -4.64 -12.13 1.08
CA MET A 131 -4.48 -11.02 2.02
C MET A 131 -5.82 -10.66 2.71
N THR A 132 -6.38 -11.60 3.44
CA THR A 132 -7.73 -11.49 4.01
C THR A 132 -7.85 -10.40 5.08
N ASP A 133 -6.80 -10.16 5.87
CA ASP A 133 -6.79 -9.08 6.87
C ASP A 133 -6.80 -7.70 6.23
N ALA A 134 -6.03 -7.51 5.16
CA ALA A 134 -6.05 -6.26 4.38
C ALA A 134 -7.42 -6.03 3.75
N GLN A 135 -8.02 -7.05 3.13
CA GLN A 135 -9.37 -6.95 2.56
C GLN A 135 -10.42 -6.60 3.63
N ARG A 136 -10.32 -7.20 4.82
CA ARG A 136 -11.23 -6.89 5.93
C ARG A 136 -11.09 -5.43 6.37
N LEU A 137 -9.87 -4.93 6.47
CA LEU A 137 -9.61 -3.53 6.77
C LEU A 137 -10.22 -2.61 5.71
N TYR A 138 -9.96 -2.86 4.43
CA TYR A 138 -10.48 -2.03 3.35
C TYR A 138 -12.01 -2.03 3.30
N ARG A 139 -12.66 -3.18 3.48
CA ARG A 139 -14.14 -3.24 3.57
C ARG A 139 -14.66 -2.43 4.76
N SER A 140 -13.98 -2.47 5.90
CA SER A 140 -14.36 -1.68 7.09
C SER A 140 -14.23 -0.17 6.88
N LEU A 141 -13.43 0.26 5.89
CA LEU A 141 -13.25 1.65 5.48
C LEU A 141 -14.24 2.08 4.38
N GLY A 142 -15.05 1.16 3.86
CA GLY A 142 -16.05 1.42 2.83
C GLY A 142 -15.61 1.06 1.40
N PHE A 143 -14.45 0.46 1.22
CA PHE A 143 -14.04 -0.06 -0.09
C PHE A 143 -14.96 -1.20 -0.52
N GLN A 144 -15.34 -1.19 -1.80
CA GLN A 144 -16.15 -2.21 -2.44
C GLN A 144 -15.35 -2.92 -3.52
N THR A 145 -15.61 -4.21 -3.69
CA THR A 145 -15.03 -5.00 -4.78
C THR A 145 -15.56 -4.51 -6.13
N ILE A 146 -14.65 -4.35 -7.09
CA ILE A 146 -14.92 -3.92 -8.46
C ILE A 146 -14.28 -4.87 -9.47
N GLU A 147 -14.63 -4.72 -10.74
CA GLU A 147 -13.91 -5.35 -11.83
C GLU A 147 -12.47 -4.81 -11.93
N PRO A 148 -11.53 -5.57 -12.50
CA PRO A 148 -10.16 -5.11 -12.69
C PRO A 148 -10.08 -3.76 -13.42
N TYR A 149 -9.21 -2.87 -12.97
CA TYR A 149 -8.96 -1.57 -13.60
C TYR A 149 -7.61 -1.52 -14.34
N PHE A 150 -6.89 -2.64 -14.37
CA PHE A 150 -5.71 -2.85 -15.22
C PHE A 150 -5.65 -4.31 -15.69
N ASP A 151 -4.84 -4.57 -16.72
CA ASP A 151 -4.57 -5.90 -17.25
C ASP A 151 -3.19 -6.40 -16.81
N GLY A 152 -3.04 -7.70 -16.73
CA GLY A 152 -1.80 -8.35 -16.35
C GLY A 152 -1.78 -9.83 -16.72
N PRO A 153 -0.71 -10.56 -16.35
CA PRO A 153 -0.63 -12.01 -16.58
C PRO A 153 -1.86 -12.73 -15.98
N PRO A 154 -2.49 -13.66 -16.72
CA PRO A 154 -3.72 -14.33 -16.25
C PRO A 154 -3.59 -14.99 -14.87
N ALA A 155 -2.46 -15.64 -14.58
CA ALA A 155 -2.23 -16.28 -13.28
C ALA A 155 -2.22 -15.26 -12.14
N PHE A 156 -1.61 -14.10 -12.33
CA PHE A 156 -1.61 -13.01 -11.37
C PHE A 156 -3.02 -12.43 -11.20
N MET A 157 -3.70 -12.09 -12.31
CA MET A 157 -5.04 -11.50 -12.27
C MET A 157 -6.05 -12.39 -11.54
N ALA A 158 -5.94 -13.71 -11.68
CA ALA A 158 -6.80 -14.68 -10.99
C ALA A 158 -6.60 -14.68 -9.45
N GLN A 159 -5.49 -14.16 -8.96
CA GLN A 159 -5.15 -14.10 -7.54
C GLN A 159 -5.40 -12.70 -6.93
N GLU A 160 -5.92 -11.73 -7.70
CA GLU A 160 -6.12 -10.36 -7.23
C GLU A 160 -7.59 -10.03 -6.98
N VAL A 161 -7.82 -9.23 -5.95
CA VAL A 161 -9.10 -8.57 -5.64
C VAL A 161 -8.91 -7.08 -5.89
N PHE A 162 -9.81 -6.50 -6.68
CA PHE A 162 -9.81 -5.07 -7.01
C PHE A 162 -10.87 -4.35 -6.20
N MET A 163 -10.54 -3.22 -5.62
CA MET A 163 -11.45 -2.49 -4.75
C MET A 163 -11.42 -0.99 -5.03
N ARG A 164 -12.53 -0.33 -4.73
CA ARG A 164 -12.71 1.12 -4.88
C ARG A 164 -13.39 1.71 -3.66
N LEU A 165 -12.95 2.90 -3.27
CA LEU A 165 -13.64 3.78 -2.32
C LEU A 165 -14.01 5.08 -3.03
N ASP A 166 -15.29 5.44 -3.01
CA ASP A 166 -15.76 6.77 -3.43
C ASP A 166 -15.55 7.75 -2.27
N LEU A 167 -14.95 8.89 -2.56
CA LEU A 167 -14.51 9.86 -1.55
C LEU A 167 -15.54 10.99 -1.31
#